data_fafc521aa58fc5760a6a6a7d597fe66a
#
_entry.id   fafc521aa58fc5760a6a6a7d597fe66a
#
_cell.length_a   1.000
_cell.length_b   1.000
_cell.length_c   1.000
_cell.angle_alpha   90.00
_cell.angle_beta   90.00
_cell.angle_gamma   90.00
#
_symmetry.space_group_name_H-M   'P 1'
#
loop_
_entity.id
_entity.type
_entity.pdbx_description
1 polymer ?
#
loop_
_entity_poly.entity_id
_entity_poly.type
_entity_poly.pdbx_seq_one_letter_code
_entity_poly.pdbx_strand_id
1 'polypeptide(L)'
;MKISAHRVYGFLTLLWIAIMLLLTLTPAQEMPITPAWKLVSFDTAAHAGVFAVLAGLSWLWLRGRRGQSGGRAAGLVLLSCVAFGALIEVLQYVMHQGRHAEWSDLLSDTIGAGLVLLLPLLKRQQPAALAVGALLLALPLHAQPTAPDLARARRTIEVLASPAMRGRGYVQQGEHRAAAYLRGRLHKLGLQPLAPDYTQPFALDVNTFPGKMKLQSNNSPLFQPFQPLMQPGVEFIAAPNSGPMRNGLAKPSPLDSLVFFNPDTARAWQHRHIGVLVLTSRQQARLSKLPALLQQHLDSAFAWITLVPKLTASLAATQARQPRLEVLASSWHPNNLIHLSVDAQLRRAYPTQNLAAVVRGSAQPDSFLVISAHYDHLGMMGSKTYFPGANDNASGVALLLELAAHYARPENRPAYSVAFLLFGAEEAGLVGSSYFVQHPLVPLPRIKFLLNLDLLGTGEEGATVVNGRVYEAAFRQLTALNDAHRYLPRLTARGPAANSDHFPFSEAGVPAFFMYTRGGSLAYHDVNDRPAALSLAGFAGAYGLARDFLDAQGARPAPIKNPSR
;
A
#
# COMPACT_ATOMS: atom_id res chain seq x y z
N MET A 1 -50.69 16.91 35.69
CA MET A 1 -50.82 15.41 35.59
C MET A 1 -49.44 14.81 35.88
N LYS A 2 -49.20 14.24 37.09
CA LYS A 2 -47.90 13.62 37.40
C LYS A 2 -47.83 12.27 36.72
N ILE A 3 -46.98 12.13 35.69
CA ILE A 3 -46.71 10.85 35.02
C ILE A 3 -46.06 9.93 36.08
N SER A 4 -46.63 8.75 36.34
CA SER A 4 -46.06 7.82 37.31
C SER A 4 -44.72 7.27 36.80
N ALA A 5 -43.69 7.21 37.66
CA ALA A 5 -42.34 6.78 37.34
C ALA A 5 -42.30 5.42 36.59
N HIS A 6 -43.21 4.50 36.92
CA HIS A 6 -43.30 3.19 36.25
C HIS A 6 -43.69 3.28 34.76
N ARG A 7 -44.54 4.27 34.37
CA ARG A 7 -44.89 4.48 32.95
C ARG A 7 -43.71 5.05 32.16
N VAL A 8 -42.88 5.89 32.79
CA VAL A 8 -41.66 6.42 32.20
C VAL A 8 -40.66 5.29 31.92
N TYR A 9 -40.41 4.43 32.91
CA TYR A 9 -39.51 3.29 32.72
C TYR A 9 -40.03 2.28 31.67
N GLY A 10 -41.35 2.04 31.61
CA GLY A 10 -41.97 1.21 30.57
C GLY A 10 -41.76 1.78 29.16
N PHE A 11 -41.96 3.08 28.99
CA PHE A 11 -41.71 3.78 27.72
C PHE A 11 -40.24 3.71 27.33
N LEU A 12 -39.30 3.97 28.27
CA LEU A 12 -37.87 3.90 28.03
C LEU A 12 -37.40 2.46 27.66
N THR A 13 -37.96 1.44 28.28
CA THR A 13 -37.69 0.06 27.95
C THR A 13 -38.09 -0.29 26.51
N LEU A 14 -39.31 0.11 26.10
CA LEU A 14 -39.80 -0.13 24.74
C LEU A 14 -38.97 0.64 23.68
N LEU A 15 -38.66 1.91 24.00
CA LEU A 15 -37.79 2.71 23.13
C LEU A 15 -36.40 2.07 22.97
N TRP A 16 -35.84 1.58 24.09
CA TRP A 16 -34.52 0.92 24.06
C TRP A 16 -34.55 -0.37 23.22
N ILE A 17 -35.58 -1.19 23.35
CA ILE A 17 -35.79 -2.37 22.50
C ILE A 17 -35.85 -2.00 21.02
N ALA A 18 -36.55 -0.93 20.66
CA ALA A 18 -36.62 -0.46 19.28
C ALA A 18 -35.24 -0.02 18.75
N ILE A 19 -34.46 0.71 19.57
CA ILE A 19 -33.09 1.10 19.22
C ILE A 19 -32.20 -0.13 19.05
N MET A 20 -32.28 -1.12 19.95
CA MET A 20 -31.52 -2.36 19.85
C MET A 20 -31.85 -3.12 18.57
N LEU A 21 -33.11 -3.30 18.24
CA LEU A 21 -33.52 -3.96 16.98
C LEU A 21 -33.00 -3.20 15.77
N LEU A 22 -33.05 -1.88 15.76
CA LEU A 22 -32.51 -1.06 14.67
C LEU A 22 -31.00 -1.30 14.51
N LEU A 23 -30.24 -1.25 15.60
CA LEU A 23 -28.77 -1.42 15.56
C LEU A 23 -28.34 -2.85 15.24
N THR A 24 -29.00 -3.86 15.80
CA THR A 24 -28.62 -5.26 15.64
C THR A 24 -29.07 -5.88 14.31
N LEU A 25 -30.10 -5.34 13.67
CA LEU A 25 -30.61 -5.79 12.38
C LEU A 25 -30.15 -4.94 11.19
N THR A 26 -29.37 -3.87 11.42
CA THR A 26 -28.74 -3.10 10.34
C THR A 26 -27.66 -3.93 9.63
N PRO A 27 -27.61 -3.92 8.27
CA PRO A 27 -26.60 -4.67 7.51
C PRO A 27 -25.18 -4.32 7.94
N ALA A 28 -24.29 -5.34 7.98
CA ALA A 28 -22.90 -5.18 8.43
C ALA A 28 -22.13 -4.09 7.63
N GLN A 29 -22.51 -3.89 6.36
CA GLN A 29 -21.89 -2.89 5.46
C GLN A 29 -22.21 -1.44 5.82
N GLU A 30 -23.30 -1.18 6.56
CA GLU A 30 -23.74 0.15 6.97
C GLU A 30 -23.33 0.51 8.40
N MET A 31 -22.70 -0.43 9.12
CA MET A 31 -22.28 -0.20 10.49
C MET A 31 -20.92 0.54 10.54
N PRO A 32 -20.74 1.46 11.50
CA PRO A 32 -19.43 2.06 11.76
C PRO A 32 -18.41 0.99 12.10
N ILE A 33 -17.17 1.17 11.60
CA ILE A 33 -16.06 0.26 11.92
C ILE A 33 -15.83 0.26 13.44
N THR A 34 -16.02 -0.89 14.08
CA THR A 34 -15.89 -1.03 15.52
C THR A 34 -14.42 -1.12 15.94
N PRO A 35 -14.03 -0.51 17.09
CA PRO A 35 -12.67 -0.60 17.61
C PRO A 35 -12.33 -2.05 18.02
N ALA A 36 -11.10 -2.51 17.71
CA ALA A 36 -10.61 -3.82 18.15
C ALA A 36 -10.09 -3.75 19.61
N TRP A 37 -10.77 -4.35 20.57
CA TRP A 37 -10.34 -4.42 21.98
C TRP A 37 -9.57 -5.72 22.24
N LYS A 38 -8.51 -5.65 23.10
CA LYS A 38 -7.59 -6.77 23.30
C LYS A 38 -8.09 -7.86 24.26
N LEU A 39 -8.93 -7.54 25.22
CA LEU A 39 -9.43 -8.47 26.25
C LEU A 39 -10.83 -9.02 25.95
N VAL A 40 -11.70 -8.19 25.42
CA VAL A 40 -13.06 -8.52 25.02
C VAL A 40 -13.28 -7.78 23.70
N SER A 41 -13.89 -8.39 22.67
CA SER A 41 -14.17 -7.65 21.43
C SER A 41 -15.09 -6.46 21.74
N PHE A 42 -14.99 -5.39 20.95
CA PHE A 42 -15.91 -4.25 21.11
C PHE A 42 -17.36 -4.71 20.96
N ASP A 43 -17.61 -5.64 20.08
CA ASP A 43 -18.91 -6.23 19.81
C ASP A 43 -19.45 -6.95 21.07
N THR A 44 -18.65 -7.84 21.67
CA THR A 44 -18.96 -8.51 22.93
C THR A 44 -19.24 -7.51 24.08
N ALA A 45 -18.44 -6.45 24.19
CA ALA A 45 -18.65 -5.41 25.21
C ALA A 45 -19.89 -4.56 24.92
N ALA A 46 -20.17 -4.25 23.68
CA ALA A 46 -21.37 -3.52 23.24
C ALA A 46 -22.63 -4.35 23.54
N HIS A 47 -22.63 -5.64 23.21
CA HIS A 47 -23.70 -6.58 23.52
C HIS A 47 -23.95 -6.59 25.05
N ALA A 48 -22.94 -6.83 25.87
CA ALA A 48 -23.06 -6.81 27.32
C ALA A 48 -23.60 -5.47 27.85
N GLY A 49 -23.12 -4.34 27.34
CA GLY A 49 -23.53 -2.99 27.75
C GLY A 49 -25.00 -2.69 27.40
N VAL A 50 -25.40 -3.02 26.20
CA VAL A 50 -26.77 -2.76 25.69
C VAL A 50 -27.80 -3.60 26.46
N PHE A 51 -27.50 -4.87 26.75
CA PHE A 51 -28.35 -5.73 27.57
C PHE A 51 -28.31 -5.39 29.05
N ALA A 52 -27.23 -4.82 29.56
CA ALA A 52 -27.18 -4.25 30.92
C ALA A 52 -28.18 -3.10 31.09
N VAL A 53 -28.27 -2.18 30.12
CA VAL A 53 -29.24 -1.07 30.12
C VAL A 53 -30.67 -1.62 30.02
N LEU A 54 -30.91 -2.56 29.09
CA LEU A 54 -32.22 -3.21 28.94
C LEU A 54 -32.69 -3.86 30.23
N ALA A 55 -31.80 -4.64 30.88
CA ALA A 55 -32.12 -5.31 32.14
C ALA A 55 -32.42 -4.32 33.27
N GLY A 56 -31.63 -3.23 33.38
CA GLY A 56 -31.85 -2.18 34.37
C GLY A 56 -33.20 -1.46 34.21
N LEU A 57 -33.53 -1.03 32.99
CA LEU A 57 -34.81 -0.36 32.68
C LEU A 57 -36.00 -1.31 32.91
N SER A 58 -35.90 -2.55 32.42
CA SER A 58 -36.97 -3.55 32.60
C SER A 58 -37.20 -3.90 34.06
N TRP A 59 -36.15 -4.00 34.87
CA TRP A 59 -36.22 -4.26 36.30
C TRP A 59 -36.89 -3.07 37.07
N LEU A 60 -36.54 -1.82 36.74
CA LEU A 60 -37.18 -0.62 37.30
C LEU A 60 -38.65 -0.55 36.92
N TRP A 61 -39.00 -0.94 35.70
CA TRP A 61 -40.40 -0.99 35.22
C TRP A 61 -41.20 -2.04 35.99
N LEU A 62 -40.71 -3.29 36.10
CA LEU A 62 -41.43 -4.38 36.78
C LEU A 62 -41.50 -4.17 38.30
N ARG A 63 -40.47 -3.61 38.93
CA ARG A 63 -40.46 -3.27 40.37
C ARG A 63 -41.49 -2.19 40.73
N GLY A 64 -41.79 -1.31 39.81
CA GLY A 64 -42.83 -0.27 40.00
C GLY A 64 -44.26 -0.83 40.03
N ARG A 65 -44.48 -2.08 39.66
CA ARG A 65 -45.79 -2.76 39.77
C ARG A 65 -45.98 -3.30 41.18
N ARG A 66 -47.10 -2.94 41.86
CA ARG A 66 -47.39 -3.37 43.23
C ARG A 66 -47.43 -4.92 43.34
N GLY A 67 -46.63 -5.47 44.27
CA GLY A 67 -46.74 -6.88 44.68
C GLY A 67 -45.64 -7.85 44.24
N GLN A 68 -44.61 -7.43 43.48
CA GLN A 68 -43.49 -8.34 43.13
C GLN A 68 -42.30 -8.16 44.05
N SER A 69 -41.76 -9.31 44.59
CA SER A 69 -40.47 -9.31 45.27
C SER A 69 -39.34 -9.00 44.32
N GLY A 70 -38.32 -8.23 44.73
CA GLY A 70 -37.20 -7.81 43.89
C GLY A 70 -36.48 -8.95 43.20
N GLY A 71 -36.37 -10.13 43.81
CA GLY A 71 -35.75 -11.33 43.24
C GLY A 71 -36.56 -12.00 42.15
N ARG A 72 -37.91 -12.07 42.27
CA ARG A 72 -38.77 -12.58 41.20
C ARG A 72 -38.77 -11.70 39.98
N ALA A 73 -38.76 -10.36 40.16
CA ALA A 73 -38.65 -9.41 39.07
C ALA A 73 -37.29 -9.55 38.35
N ALA A 74 -36.20 -9.73 39.07
CA ALA A 74 -34.86 -9.93 38.51
C ALA A 74 -34.78 -11.23 37.69
N GLY A 75 -35.32 -12.35 38.19
CA GLY A 75 -35.36 -13.60 37.43
C GLY A 75 -36.16 -13.53 36.13
N LEU A 76 -37.34 -12.87 36.16
CA LEU A 76 -38.16 -12.66 34.97
C LEU A 76 -37.46 -11.77 33.93
N VAL A 77 -36.78 -10.72 34.37
CA VAL A 77 -36.04 -9.82 33.47
C VAL A 77 -34.85 -10.57 32.85
N LEU A 78 -34.09 -11.33 33.62
CA LEU A 78 -32.98 -12.10 33.08
C LEU A 78 -33.44 -13.09 32.00
N LEU A 79 -34.51 -13.85 32.29
CA LEU A 79 -35.07 -14.79 31.32
C LEU A 79 -35.55 -14.07 30.04
N SER A 80 -36.18 -12.90 30.19
CA SER A 80 -36.64 -12.12 29.05
C SER A 80 -35.47 -11.57 28.22
N CYS A 81 -34.37 -11.15 28.84
CA CYS A 81 -33.16 -10.70 28.14
C CYS A 81 -32.50 -11.85 27.37
N VAL A 82 -32.37 -13.03 27.97
CA VAL A 82 -31.83 -14.23 27.30
C VAL A 82 -32.69 -14.63 26.11
N ALA A 83 -34.02 -14.65 26.28
CA ALA A 83 -34.92 -14.98 25.18
C ALA A 83 -34.88 -13.96 24.05
N PHE A 84 -34.71 -12.68 24.39
CA PHE A 84 -34.62 -11.59 23.39
C PHE A 84 -33.27 -11.63 22.66
N GLY A 85 -32.14 -11.91 23.34
CA GLY A 85 -30.85 -12.13 22.71
C GLY A 85 -30.90 -13.31 21.73
N ALA A 86 -31.44 -14.46 22.17
CA ALA A 86 -31.61 -15.61 21.29
C ALA A 86 -32.48 -15.30 20.07
N LEU A 87 -33.52 -14.48 20.22
CA LEU A 87 -34.35 -14.02 19.08
C LEU A 87 -33.55 -13.18 18.09
N ILE A 88 -32.70 -12.27 18.57
CA ILE A 88 -31.83 -11.45 17.72
C ILE A 88 -30.90 -12.35 16.92
N GLU A 89 -30.23 -13.33 17.54
CA GLU A 89 -29.35 -14.28 16.85
C GLU A 89 -30.07 -15.07 15.76
N VAL A 90 -31.28 -15.54 16.02
CA VAL A 90 -32.11 -16.22 15.03
C VAL A 90 -32.47 -15.30 13.87
N LEU A 91 -32.85 -14.04 14.15
CA LEU A 91 -33.17 -13.07 13.11
C LEU A 91 -31.96 -12.74 12.23
N GLN A 92 -30.77 -12.55 12.82
CA GLN A 92 -29.53 -12.32 12.08
C GLN A 92 -29.17 -13.52 11.19
N TYR A 93 -29.34 -14.73 11.69
CA TYR A 93 -29.12 -15.95 10.91
C TYR A 93 -30.06 -16.04 9.70
N VAL A 94 -31.34 -15.73 9.89
CA VAL A 94 -32.35 -15.83 8.81
C VAL A 94 -32.21 -14.71 7.77
N MET A 95 -31.79 -13.52 8.17
CA MET A 95 -31.72 -12.35 7.27
C MET A 95 -30.52 -12.38 6.29
N HIS A 96 -29.49 -13.17 6.51
CA HIS A 96 -28.32 -13.38 5.62
C HIS A 96 -27.64 -12.08 5.15
N GLN A 97 -27.61 -11.04 5.99
CA GLN A 97 -27.07 -9.71 5.64
C GLN A 97 -25.60 -9.51 6.06
N GLY A 98 -24.78 -10.56 5.96
CA GLY A 98 -23.34 -10.47 6.27
C GLY A 98 -23.01 -10.49 7.76
N ARG A 99 -23.98 -10.80 8.63
CA ARG A 99 -23.78 -11.10 10.06
C ARG A 99 -23.95 -12.58 10.31
N HIS A 100 -23.11 -13.12 11.19
CA HIS A 100 -23.16 -14.52 11.62
C HIS A 100 -23.69 -14.57 13.06
N ALA A 101 -24.60 -15.50 13.32
CA ALA A 101 -25.06 -15.78 14.68
C ALA A 101 -23.92 -16.39 15.49
N GLU A 102 -23.58 -15.79 16.64
CA GLU A 102 -22.48 -16.24 17.47
C GLU A 102 -22.95 -16.52 18.91
N TRP A 103 -22.66 -17.71 19.42
CA TRP A 103 -22.97 -18.08 20.82
C TRP A 103 -22.27 -17.17 21.85
N SER A 104 -21.15 -16.55 21.47
CA SER A 104 -20.43 -15.56 22.27
C SER A 104 -21.27 -14.34 22.59
N ASP A 105 -22.13 -13.91 21.66
CA ASP A 105 -22.95 -12.72 21.82
C ASP A 105 -24.10 -12.98 22.79
N LEU A 106 -24.78 -14.12 22.67
CA LEU A 106 -25.79 -14.53 23.64
C LEU A 106 -25.21 -14.68 25.07
N LEU A 107 -23.98 -15.17 25.20
CA LEU A 107 -23.30 -15.25 26.49
C LEU A 107 -23.01 -13.85 27.04
N SER A 108 -22.56 -12.92 26.22
CA SER A 108 -22.27 -11.53 26.58
C SER A 108 -23.52 -10.78 27.03
N ASP A 109 -24.64 -10.95 26.30
CA ASP A 109 -25.96 -10.41 26.63
C ASP A 109 -26.41 -10.88 28.01
N THR A 110 -26.24 -12.18 28.27
CA THR A 110 -26.59 -12.81 29.56
C THR A 110 -25.75 -12.27 30.71
N ILE A 111 -24.44 -12.13 30.52
CA ILE A 111 -23.50 -11.58 31.51
C ILE A 111 -23.85 -10.12 31.81
N GLY A 112 -24.06 -9.29 30.77
CA GLY A 112 -24.40 -7.89 30.91
C GLY A 112 -25.70 -7.69 31.72
N ALA A 113 -26.75 -8.41 31.36
CA ALA A 113 -28.01 -8.39 32.07
C ALA A 113 -27.87 -8.87 33.54
N GLY A 114 -27.13 -9.97 33.77
CA GLY A 114 -26.90 -10.55 35.10
C GLY A 114 -26.16 -9.62 36.05
N LEU A 115 -25.09 -8.97 35.60
CA LEU A 115 -24.31 -8.04 36.40
C LEU A 115 -25.14 -6.88 36.98
N VAL A 116 -26.02 -6.28 36.14
CA VAL A 116 -26.88 -5.17 36.60
C VAL A 116 -27.95 -5.66 37.57
N LEU A 117 -28.50 -6.86 37.38
CA LEU A 117 -29.53 -7.41 38.24
C LEU A 117 -28.98 -7.90 39.58
N LEU A 118 -27.66 -8.17 39.72
CA LEU A 118 -26.98 -8.49 40.98
C LEU A 118 -26.76 -7.23 41.86
N LEU A 119 -26.63 -6.02 41.27
CA LEU A 119 -26.40 -4.78 42.01
C LEU A 119 -27.43 -4.48 43.11
N PRO A 120 -28.74 -4.69 42.92
CA PRO A 120 -29.74 -4.51 43.96
C PRO A 120 -29.72 -5.52 45.08
N LEU A 121 -29.11 -6.73 44.85
CA LEU A 121 -28.97 -7.78 45.83
C LEU A 121 -27.80 -7.52 46.79
N LEU A 122 -26.80 -6.76 46.34
CA LEU A 122 -25.61 -6.35 47.08
C LEU A 122 -25.82 -5.12 47.97
N LYS A 123 -27.04 -4.61 48.14
CA LYS A 123 -27.40 -3.39 48.87
C LYS A 123 -27.23 -3.49 50.40
N ARG A 124 -25.99 -3.73 50.87
CA ARG A 124 -25.57 -3.40 52.27
C ARG A 124 -24.27 -2.58 52.36
N GLN A 125 -23.61 -2.26 51.26
CA GLN A 125 -22.41 -1.38 51.28
C GLN A 125 -22.40 -0.40 50.11
N GLN A 126 -22.83 0.85 50.38
CA GLN A 126 -22.95 1.92 49.36
C GLN A 126 -21.64 2.49 48.79
N PRO A 127 -20.41 2.36 49.31
CA PRO A 127 -19.24 2.94 48.64
C PRO A 127 -18.66 2.06 47.53
N ALA A 128 -18.95 0.74 47.50
CA ALA A 128 -18.34 -0.17 46.51
C ALA A 128 -18.92 -0.04 45.08
N ALA A 129 -20.18 0.29 44.93
CA ALA A 129 -20.83 0.39 43.60
C ALA A 129 -20.36 1.61 42.79
N LEU A 130 -20.06 2.72 43.46
CA LEU A 130 -19.45 3.91 42.81
C LEU A 130 -17.98 3.67 42.49
N ALA A 131 -17.25 2.88 43.31
CA ALA A 131 -15.86 2.53 43.05
C ALA A 131 -15.69 1.58 41.86
N VAL A 132 -16.61 0.62 41.64
CA VAL A 132 -16.58 -0.28 40.45
C VAL A 132 -16.94 0.50 39.20
N GLY A 133 -17.91 1.41 39.22
CA GLY A 133 -18.21 2.30 38.10
C GLY A 133 -17.06 3.26 37.77
N ALA A 134 -16.42 3.83 38.80
CA ALA A 134 -15.23 4.69 38.63
C ALA A 134 -13.99 3.87 38.19
N LEU A 135 -13.84 2.62 38.63
CA LEU A 135 -12.75 1.73 38.21
C LEU A 135 -12.90 1.28 36.75
N LEU A 136 -14.14 1.08 36.28
CA LEU A 136 -14.41 0.79 34.85
C LEU A 136 -14.23 2.05 33.96
N LEU A 137 -14.40 3.25 34.52
CA LEU A 137 -14.09 4.53 33.85
C LEU A 137 -12.62 4.94 34.00
N ALA A 138 -11.90 4.38 34.98
CA ALA A 138 -10.47 4.65 35.24
C ALA A 138 -9.54 3.56 34.71
N LEU A 139 -10.05 2.54 33.98
CA LEU A 139 -9.18 1.73 33.15
C LEU A 139 -8.48 2.68 32.19
N PRO A 140 -7.13 2.76 32.20
CA PRO A 140 -6.45 3.63 31.27
C PRO A 140 -6.98 3.27 29.90
N LEU A 141 -7.57 4.25 29.21
CA LEU A 141 -7.71 4.24 27.77
C LEU A 141 -6.27 4.12 27.24
N HIS A 142 -5.75 2.90 27.21
CA HIS A 142 -4.59 2.62 26.40
C HIS A 142 -5.06 2.98 24.99
N ALA A 143 -4.58 4.11 24.51
CA ALA A 143 -4.87 4.58 23.18
C ALA A 143 -4.64 3.37 22.27
N GLN A 144 -5.72 2.84 21.69
CA GLN A 144 -5.60 1.75 20.73
C GLN A 144 -4.68 2.23 19.64
N PRO A 145 -3.73 1.40 19.21
CA PRO A 145 -2.94 1.74 18.04
C PRO A 145 -3.93 2.07 16.92
N THR A 146 -4.03 3.35 16.58
CA THR A 146 -5.00 3.84 15.62
C THR A 146 -4.77 3.14 14.30
N ALA A 147 -5.79 2.43 13.82
CA ALA A 147 -5.79 1.85 12.46
C ALA A 147 -5.56 2.97 11.43
N PRO A 148 -4.96 2.66 10.26
CA PRO A 148 -4.82 3.66 9.21
C PRO A 148 -6.18 4.11 8.72
N ASP A 149 -6.30 5.35 8.28
CA ASP A 149 -7.49 5.82 7.59
C ASP A 149 -7.46 5.30 6.14
N LEU A 150 -8.08 4.14 5.91
CA LEU A 150 -8.12 3.50 4.59
C LEU A 150 -8.75 4.38 3.52
N ALA A 151 -9.75 5.21 3.87
CA ALA A 151 -10.37 6.12 2.93
C ALA A 151 -9.39 7.23 2.51
N ARG A 152 -8.58 7.74 3.45
CA ARG A 152 -7.53 8.72 3.17
C ARG A 152 -6.38 8.09 2.37
N ALA A 153 -5.97 6.87 2.71
CA ALA A 153 -4.96 6.12 1.96
C ALA A 153 -5.41 5.88 0.51
N ARG A 154 -6.64 5.41 0.30
CA ARG A 154 -7.22 5.21 -1.03
C ARG A 154 -7.26 6.52 -1.83
N ARG A 155 -7.71 7.63 -1.24
CA ARG A 155 -7.67 8.95 -1.90
C ARG A 155 -6.26 9.39 -2.27
N THR A 156 -5.26 9.08 -1.44
CA THR A 156 -3.85 9.38 -1.75
C THR A 156 -3.39 8.61 -2.98
N ILE A 157 -3.70 7.30 -3.04
CA ILE A 157 -3.38 6.44 -4.20
C ILE A 157 -4.10 6.97 -5.45
N GLU A 158 -5.40 7.27 -5.36
CA GLU A 158 -6.19 7.80 -6.48
C GLU A 158 -5.64 9.12 -7.02
N VAL A 159 -5.22 10.04 -6.14
CA VAL A 159 -4.60 11.31 -6.55
C VAL A 159 -3.28 11.06 -7.25
N LEU A 160 -2.36 10.28 -6.64
CA LEU A 160 -1.04 10.03 -7.20
C LEU A 160 -1.09 9.23 -8.52
N ALA A 161 -2.01 8.29 -8.66
CA ALA A 161 -2.20 7.50 -9.87
C ALA A 161 -3.11 8.19 -10.91
N SER A 162 -3.58 9.42 -10.66
CA SER A 162 -4.48 10.13 -11.55
C SER A 162 -3.78 10.63 -12.83
N PRO A 163 -4.55 10.87 -13.92
CA PRO A 163 -4.01 11.48 -15.13
C PRO A 163 -3.37 12.87 -14.90
N ALA A 164 -3.79 13.60 -13.86
CA ALA A 164 -3.23 14.90 -13.50
C ALA A 164 -1.77 14.82 -13.09
N MET A 165 -1.33 13.69 -12.53
CA MET A 165 0.05 13.43 -12.11
C MET A 165 0.94 12.93 -13.26
N ARG A 166 0.41 12.75 -14.46
CA ARG A 166 1.19 12.37 -15.65
C ARG A 166 2.06 11.13 -15.44
N GLY A 167 1.58 10.17 -14.64
CA GLY A 167 2.33 8.98 -14.27
C GLY A 167 3.60 9.28 -13.44
N ARG A 168 3.66 10.40 -12.76
CA ARG A 168 4.76 10.83 -11.85
C ARG A 168 6.17 10.73 -12.43
N GLY A 169 6.29 10.83 -13.76
CA GLY A 169 7.58 10.79 -14.45
C GLY A 169 7.96 12.15 -15.06
N TYR A 170 8.94 12.14 -15.95
CA TYR A 170 9.69 13.31 -16.39
C TYR A 170 9.06 14.05 -17.60
N VAL A 171 8.01 13.50 -18.18
CA VAL A 171 7.21 14.16 -19.22
C VAL A 171 6.17 15.04 -18.53
N GLN A 172 6.08 16.31 -18.99
CA GLN A 172 5.15 17.30 -18.44
C GLN A 172 5.26 17.50 -16.91
N GLN A 173 6.47 17.28 -16.36
CA GLN A 173 6.78 17.49 -14.94
C GLN A 173 5.88 16.68 -14.00
N GLY A 174 5.56 15.44 -14.34
CA GLY A 174 4.68 14.58 -13.54
C GLY A 174 5.19 14.37 -12.12
N GLU A 175 6.52 14.12 -11.95
CA GLU A 175 7.16 13.93 -10.65
C GLU A 175 7.17 15.24 -9.81
N HIS A 176 7.36 16.41 -10.43
CA HIS A 176 7.25 17.69 -9.73
C HIS A 176 5.84 17.96 -9.19
N ARG A 177 4.80 17.56 -9.95
CA ARG A 177 3.40 17.64 -9.51
C ARG A 177 3.15 16.74 -8.28
N ALA A 178 3.67 15.51 -8.33
CA ALA A 178 3.61 14.61 -7.19
C ALA A 178 4.38 15.16 -5.98
N ALA A 179 5.60 15.67 -6.18
CA ALA A 179 6.39 16.29 -5.12
C ALA A 179 5.67 17.49 -4.49
N ALA A 180 5.04 18.37 -5.29
CA ALA A 180 4.26 19.50 -4.78
C ALA A 180 3.07 19.06 -3.94
N TYR A 181 2.32 18.04 -4.39
CA TYR A 181 1.24 17.44 -3.62
C TYR A 181 1.74 16.87 -2.29
N LEU A 182 2.84 16.13 -2.30
CA LEU A 182 3.40 15.48 -1.11
C LEU A 182 3.95 16.51 -0.12
N ARG A 183 4.66 17.56 -0.55
CA ARG A 183 5.06 18.67 0.32
C ARG A 183 3.87 19.29 1.04
N GLY A 184 2.79 19.56 0.30
CA GLY A 184 1.56 20.05 0.89
C GLY A 184 0.96 19.11 1.94
N ARG A 185 1.12 17.78 1.77
CA ARG A 185 0.69 16.77 2.75
C ARG A 185 1.60 16.77 3.98
N LEU A 186 2.93 16.81 3.82
CA LEU A 186 3.90 16.88 4.93
C LEU A 186 3.67 18.15 5.77
N HIS A 187 3.46 19.28 5.11
CA HIS A 187 3.14 20.55 5.77
C HIS A 187 1.83 20.48 6.57
N LYS A 188 0.74 19.93 5.98
CA LYS A 188 -0.55 19.77 6.65
C LYS A 188 -0.48 18.84 7.86
N LEU A 189 0.43 17.87 7.87
CA LEU A 189 0.68 17.00 9.01
C LEU A 189 1.53 17.66 10.09
N GLY A 190 2.06 18.87 9.87
CA GLY A 190 2.89 19.59 10.83
C GLY A 190 4.26 18.96 11.04
N LEU A 191 4.76 18.16 10.08
CA LEU A 191 6.09 17.57 10.18
C LEU A 191 7.19 18.62 10.03
N GLN A 192 8.32 18.43 10.73
CA GLN A 192 9.46 19.31 10.58
C GLN A 192 10.24 18.96 9.30
N PRO A 193 10.64 19.94 8.48
CA PRO A 193 11.47 19.69 7.32
C PRO A 193 12.91 19.34 7.73
N LEU A 194 13.53 18.37 7.03
CA LEU A 194 14.96 18.05 7.15
C LEU A 194 15.83 18.88 6.18
N ALA A 195 15.22 19.46 5.16
CA ALA A 195 15.83 20.36 4.20
C ALA A 195 14.87 21.54 3.91
N PRO A 196 15.34 22.67 3.35
CA PRO A 196 14.49 23.80 3.01
C PRO A 196 13.27 23.35 2.19
N ASP A 197 12.08 23.73 2.63
CA ASP A 197 10.79 23.31 2.04
C ASP A 197 10.70 21.79 1.78
N TYR A 198 11.19 20.98 2.74
CA TYR A 198 11.29 19.51 2.65
C TYR A 198 12.12 18.98 1.48
N THR A 199 12.77 19.80 0.68
CA THR A 199 13.32 19.46 -0.64
C THR A 199 14.83 19.28 -0.60
N GLN A 200 15.31 18.11 -1.04
CA GLN A 200 16.71 17.83 -1.36
C GLN A 200 16.84 17.73 -2.89
N PRO A 201 17.34 18.78 -3.58
CA PRO A 201 17.42 18.80 -5.04
C PRO A 201 18.60 17.96 -5.55
N PHE A 202 18.41 17.33 -6.69
CA PHE A 202 19.47 16.68 -7.48
C PHE A 202 19.09 16.68 -8.96
N ALA A 203 19.93 16.11 -9.82
CA ALA A 203 19.66 16.01 -11.25
C ALA A 203 19.98 14.61 -11.78
N LEU A 204 19.31 14.22 -12.86
CA LEU A 204 19.55 12.95 -13.56
C LEU A 204 19.44 13.12 -15.08
N ASP A 205 20.06 12.18 -15.80
CA ASP A 205 19.83 12.00 -17.21
C ASP A 205 18.68 10.99 -17.40
N VAL A 206 17.72 11.28 -18.28
CA VAL A 206 16.60 10.39 -18.54
C VAL A 206 16.11 10.50 -19.98
N ASN A 207 15.91 9.36 -20.63
CA ASN A 207 15.26 9.29 -21.93
C ASN A 207 13.74 9.33 -21.75
N THR A 208 13.06 10.19 -22.52
CA THR A 208 11.62 10.44 -22.39
C THR A 208 10.92 10.35 -23.74
N PHE A 209 9.61 10.14 -23.75
CA PHE A 209 8.78 10.00 -24.95
C PHE A 209 7.60 10.98 -24.92
N PRO A 210 7.83 12.30 -25.05
CA PRO A 210 6.80 13.31 -24.80
C PRO A 210 5.78 13.48 -25.92
N GLY A 211 6.12 13.08 -27.14
CA GLY A 211 5.34 13.44 -28.34
C GLY A 211 4.71 12.25 -29.04
N LYS A 212 4.88 12.19 -30.36
CA LYS A 212 4.20 11.21 -31.20
C LYS A 212 4.80 9.82 -31.02
N MET A 213 3.94 8.86 -30.71
CA MET A 213 4.22 7.43 -30.71
C MET A 213 3.29 6.76 -31.71
N LYS A 214 3.85 6.21 -32.79
CA LYS A 214 3.09 5.53 -33.85
C LYS A 214 3.81 4.25 -34.26
N LEU A 215 3.06 3.17 -34.28
CA LEU A 215 3.46 1.90 -34.88
C LEU A 215 2.26 1.39 -35.68
N GLN A 216 2.47 1.12 -36.94
CA GLN A 216 1.44 0.63 -37.86
C GLN A 216 2.09 -0.33 -38.84
N SER A 217 1.45 -1.43 -39.11
CA SER A 217 1.88 -2.36 -40.16
C SER A 217 0.87 -2.38 -41.29
N ASN A 218 1.35 -2.48 -42.56
CA ASN A 218 0.55 -2.50 -43.75
C ASN A 218 0.74 -3.81 -44.54
N ASN A 219 -0.38 -4.41 -44.94
CA ASN A 219 -0.36 -5.69 -45.68
C ASN A 219 -0.18 -5.49 -47.21
N SER A 220 -0.42 -4.29 -47.76
CA SER A 220 -0.21 -4.04 -49.19
C SER A 220 -0.27 -2.54 -49.51
N PRO A 221 0.52 -2.06 -50.46
CA PRO A 221 0.51 -0.66 -50.87
C PRO A 221 -0.73 -0.23 -51.67
N LEU A 222 -1.55 -1.12 -52.21
CA LEU A 222 -2.49 -0.76 -53.24
C LEU A 222 -3.98 -1.10 -53.06
N PHE A 223 -4.38 -2.05 -52.17
CA PHE A 223 -5.77 -2.53 -52.17
C PHE A 223 -6.38 -3.00 -50.86
N GLN A 224 -5.77 -2.78 -49.68
CA GLN A 224 -6.41 -3.14 -48.39
C GLN A 224 -6.45 -1.96 -47.43
N PRO A 225 -7.51 -1.84 -46.60
CA PRO A 225 -7.57 -0.81 -45.58
C PRO A 225 -6.38 -0.93 -44.63
N PHE A 226 -5.82 0.23 -44.25
CA PHE A 226 -4.74 0.30 -43.26
C PHE A 226 -5.11 -0.50 -42.04
N GLN A 227 -4.18 -1.36 -41.58
CA GLN A 227 -4.32 -1.99 -40.26
C GLN A 227 -4.48 -0.88 -39.20
N PRO A 228 -5.29 -1.09 -38.16
CA PRO A 228 -5.47 -0.09 -37.14
C PRO A 228 -4.12 0.29 -36.53
N LEU A 229 -4.01 1.53 -36.09
CA LEU A 229 -2.84 2.05 -35.39
C LEU A 229 -2.71 1.32 -34.05
N MET A 230 -1.56 0.70 -33.79
CA MET A 230 -1.29 0.05 -32.51
C MET A 230 -1.27 1.08 -31.37
N GLN A 231 -1.78 0.71 -30.21
CA GLN A 231 -1.94 1.61 -29.07
C GLN A 231 -0.69 1.56 -28.17
N PRO A 232 0.01 2.71 -27.96
CA PRO A 232 1.12 2.76 -27.02
C PRO A 232 0.70 2.39 -25.60
N GLY A 233 1.53 1.61 -24.90
CA GLY A 233 1.28 1.12 -23.56
C GLY A 233 0.35 -0.10 -23.49
N VAL A 234 -0.36 -0.43 -24.58
CA VAL A 234 -1.31 -1.56 -24.63
C VAL A 234 -0.82 -2.66 -25.55
N GLU A 235 -0.37 -2.30 -26.76
CA GLU A 235 0.10 -3.24 -27.78
C GLU A 235 1.60 -3.13 -28.03
N PHE A 236 2.18 -1.96 -27.77
CA PHE A 236 3.63 -1.74 -27.83
C PHE A 236 4.09 -0.66 -26.85
N ILE A 237 5.38 -0.68 -26.52
CA ILE A 237 6.08 0.38 -25.79
C ILE A 237 7.40 0.71 -26.50
N ALA A 238 7.94 1.90 -26.25
CA ALA A 238 9.34 2.16 -26.55
C ALA A 238 10.23 1.46 -25.53
N ALA A 239 11.30 0.81 -25.99
CA ALA A 239 12.35 0.38 -25.08
C ALA A 239 12.96 1.60 -24.37
N PRO A 240 13.43 1.48 -23.11
CA PRO A 240 13.80 2.62 -22.29
C PRO A 240 14.87 3.52 -22.95
N ASN A 241 15.80 2.94 -23.68
CA ASN A 241 16.84 3.67 -24.41
C ASN A 241 16.52 3.91 -25.89
N SER A 242 15.27 3.80 -26.31
CA SER A 242 14.86 4.02 -27.72
C SER A 242 15.29 5.39 -28.24
N GLY A 243 15.80 5.42 -29.47
CA GLY A 243 16.09 6.65 -30.19
C GLY A 243 14.86 7.24 -30.90
N PRO A 244 14.97 8.46 -31.44
CA PRO A 244 13.89 9.12 -32.15
C PRO A 244 13.74 8.64 -33.60
N MET A 245 12.52 8.75 -34.14
CA MET A 245 12.22 8.54 -35.54
C MET A 245 10.99 9.36 -35.96
N ARG A 246 11.07 10.04 -37.10
CA ARG A 246 9.94 10.76 -37.67
C ARG A 246 9.50 10.09 -38.99
N ASN A 247 8.27 9.60 -39.00
CA ASN A 247 7.62 9.03 -40.20
C ASN A 247 8.49 7.99 -40.93
N GLY A 248 9.11 7.09 -40.18
CA GLY A 248 9.92 6.01 -40.72
C GLY A 248 9.07 4.96 -41.43
N LEU A 249 9.56 4.44 -42.57
CA LEU A 249 8.93 3.38 -43.34
C LEU A 249 9.99 2.39 -43.80
N ALA A 250 9.90 1.15 -43.40
CA ALA A 250 10.84 0.11 -43.79
C ALA A 250 10.20 -1.29 -43.75
N LYS A 251 10.83 -2.24 -44.45
CA LYS A 251 10.42 -3.66 -44.41
C LYS A 251 10.89 -4.33 -43.15
N PRO A 252 10.10 -5.25 -42.56
CA PRO A 252 10.56 -6.07 -41.44
C PRO A 252 11.65 -7.06 -41.92
N SER A 253 12.63 -7.27 -41.09
CA SER A 253 13.73 -8.23 -41.23
C SER A 253 13.74 -9.14 -40.01
N PRO A 254 12.90 -10.20 -39.98
CA PRO A 254 12.89 -11.14 -38.86
C PRO A 254 14.26 -11.81 -38.70
N LEU A 255 14.83 -11.78 -37.48
CA LEU A 255 16.11 -12.38 -37.20
C LEU A 255 16.00 -13.91 -37.28
N ASP A 256 16.82 -14.51 -38.15
CA ASP A 256 16.92 -15.97 -38.24
C ASP A 256 17.61 -16.52 -36.99
N SER A 257 16.97 -17.46 -36.31
CA SER A 257 17.55 -18.10 -35.12
C SER A 257 18.81 -18.90 -35.42
N LEU A 258 19.03 -19.32 -36.67
CA LEU A 258 20.25 -20.03 -37.08
C LEU A 258 21.51 -19.17 -36.94
N VAL A 259 21.42 -17.83 -36.89
CA VAL A 259 22.57 -16.95 -36.66
C VAL A 259 23.33 -17.28 -35.36
N PHE A 260 22.67 -17.93 -34.40
CA PHE A 260 23.26 -18.30 -33.12
C PHE A 260 23.96 -19.67 -33.14
N PHE A 261 23.82 -20.44 -34.23
CA PHE A 261 24.28 -21.82 -34.32
C PHE A 261 25.06 -22.13 -35.60
N ASN A 262 24.84 -21.34 -36.66
CA ASN A 262 25.47 -21.59 -37.97
C ASN A 262 26.31 -20.37 -38.38
N PRO A 263 27.67 -20.52 -38.50
CA PRO A 263 28.57 -19.44 -38.89
C PRO A 263 28.27 -18.85 -40.28
N ASP A 264 27.81 -19.69 -41.23
CA ASP A 264 27.49 -19.22 -42.58
C ASP A 264 26.25 -18.34 -42.58
N THR A 265 25.22 -18.72 -41.82
CA THR A 265 24.06 -17.86 -41.60
C THR A 265 24.47 -16.55 -40.93
N ALA A 266 25.33 -16.59 -39.92
CA ALA A 266 25.84 -15.37 -39.27
C ALA A 266 26.62 -14.49 -40.26
N ARG A 267 27.48 -15.06 -41.12
CA ARG A 267 28.19 -14.32 -42.17
C ARG A 267 27.22 -13.70 -43.19
N ALA A 268 26.22 -14.46 -43.64
CA ALA A 268 25.21 -13.96 -44.58
C ALA A 268 24.45 -12.74 -44.01
N TRP A 269 24.16 -12.75 -42.71
CA TRP A 269 23.50 -11.61 -42.03
C TRP A 269 24.39 -10.37 -41.95
N GLN A 270 25.73 -10.49 -41.90
CA GLN A 270 26.66 -9.34 -41.92
C GLN A 270 26.59 -8.50 -43.18
N HIS A 271 26.11 -9.09 -44.30
CA HIS A 271 26.02 -8.42 -45.61
C HIS A 271 24.57 -8.11 -46.03
N ARG A 272 23.60 -8.45 -45.21
CA ARG A 272 22.17 -8.25 -45.50
C ARG A 272 21.74 -6.84 -45.20
N HIS A 273 21.03 -6.20 -46.10
CA HIS A 273 20.33 -4.94 -45.74
C HIS A 273 19.25 -5.23 -44.70
N ILE A 274 19.28 -4.50 -43.56
CA ILE A 274 18.34 -4.67 -42.45
C ILE A 274 17.44 -3.44 -42.38
N GLY A 275 16.16 -3.64 -42.68
CA GLY A 275 15.13 -2.63 -42.43
C GLY A 275 14.78 -2.58 -40.94
N VAL A 276 13.55 -2.94 -40.58
CA VAL A 276 13.17 -3.09 -39.18
C VAL A 276 13.58 -4.48 -38.69
N LEU A 277 14.60 -4.56 -37.84
CA LEU A 277 15.01 -5.81 -37.21
C LEU A 277 13.91 -6.31 -36.27
N VAL A 278 13.38 -7.51 -36.54
CA VAL A 278 12.35 -8.12 -35.68
C VAL A 278 12.93 -9.35 -35.01
N LEU A 279 12.87 -9.39 -33.68
CA LEU A 279 13.42 -10.47 -32.89
C LEU A 279 12.52 -10.81 -31.69
N THR A 280 12.64 -11.99 -31.15
CA THR A 280 11.99 -12.40 -29.91
C THR A 280 12.83 -11.97 -28.69
N SER A 281 12.22 -11.89 -27.50
CA SER A 281 12.95 -11.63 -26.25
C SER A 281 14.05 -12.69 -25.98
N ARG A 282 13.86 -13.96 -26.40
CA ARG A 282 14.88 -15.00 -26.30
C ARG A 282 16.09 -14.72 -27.21
N GLN A 283 15.85 -14.24 -28.44
CA GLN A 283 16.92 -13.85 -29.35
C GLN A 283 17.66 -12.62 -28.82
N GLN A 284 16.94 -11.63 -28.32
CA GLN A 284 17.52 -10.43 -27.71
C GLN A 284 18.48 -10.77 -26.56
N ALA A 285 18.08 -11.64 -25.66
CA ALA A 285 18.93 -12.10 -24.55
C ALA A 285 20.22 -12.83 -24.98
N ARG A 286 20.31 -13.26 -26.23
CA ARG A 286 21.45 -13.97 -26.79
C ARG A 286 22.32 -13.13 -27.72
N LEU A 287 21.96 -11.91 -28.03
CA LEU A 287 22.70 -11.06 -28.98
C LEU A 287 24.17 -10.87 -28.60
N SER A 288 24.48 -10.78 -27.30
CA SER A 288 25.87 -10.68 -26.83
C SER A 288 26.75 -11.90 -27.16
N LYS A 289 26.15 -13.03 -27.56
CA LYS A 289 26.85 -14.25 -27.98
C LYS A 289 27.19 -14.26 -29.47
N LEU A 290 26.70 -13.31 -30.24
CA LEU A 290 26.99 -13.18 -31.67
C LEU A 290 28.40 -12.58 -31.88
N PRO A 291 29.05 -12.83 -33.06
CA PRO A 291 30.27 -12.14 -33.41
C PRO A 291 30.11 -10.62 -33.35
N ALA A 292 31.13 -9.90 -32.87
CA ALA A 292 31.07 -8.45 -32.66
C ALA A 292 30.71 -7.69 -33.96
N LEU A 293 31.24 -8.10 -35.10
CA LEU A 293 30.91 -7.51 -36.40
C LEU A 293 29.42 -7.66 -36.75
N LEU A 294 28.81 -8.80 -36.42
CA LEU A 294 27.37 -8.99 -36.64
C LEU A 294 26.55 -8.15 -35.66
N GLN A 295 26.94 -8.08 -34.38
CA GLN A 295 26.27 -7.19 -33.41
C GLN A 295 26.28 -5.75 -33.91
N GLN A 296 27.44 -5.25 -34.33
CA GLN A 296 27.57 -3.90 -34.88
C GLN A 296 26.73 -3.71 -36.14
N HIS A 297 26.64 -4.72 -37.01
CA HIS A 297 25.81 -4.68 -38.20
C HIS A 297 24.30 -4.66 -37.85
N LEU A 298 23.85 -5.47 -36.86
CA LEU A 298 22.47 -5.44 -36.38
C LEU A 298 22.14 -4.06 -35.77
N ASP A 299 23.09 -3.41 -35.09
CA ASP A 299 22.91 -2.05 -34.57
C ASP A 299 22.80 -0.97 -35.66
N SER A 300 23.11 -1.29 -36.93
CA SER A 300 22.87 -0.40 -38.08
C SER A 300 21.44 -0.48 -38.64
N ALA A 301 20.59 -1.38 -38.09
CA ALA A 301 19.20 -1.52 -38.52
C ALA A 301 18.43 -0.19 -38.39
N PHE A 302 17.48 0.01 -39.30
CA PHE A 302 16.63 1.20 -39.33
C PHE A 302 15.84 1.39 -38.04
N ALA A 303 15.31 0.30 -37.48
CA ALA A 303 14.64 0.22 -36.17
C ALA A 303 14.69 -1.21 -35.64
N TRP A 304 14.41 -1.36 -34.34
CA TRP A 304 14.28 -2.66 -33.69
C TRP A 304 12.88 -2.87 -33.17
N ILE A 305 12.33 -4.07 -33.35
CA ILE A 305 11.11 -4.54 -32.70
C ILE A 305 11.40 -5.84 -31.99
N THR A 306 11.25 -5.84 -30.68
CA THR A 306 11.31 -7.04 -29.85
C THR A 306 9.92 -7.56 -29.54
N LEU A 307 9.62 -8.79 -29.93
CA LEU A 307 8.37 -9.44 -29.60
C LEU A 307 8.42 -10.00 -28.19
N VAL A 308 7.52 -9.52 -27.31
CA VAL A 308 7.48 -9.87 -25.89
C VAL A 308 6.13 -10.50 -25.51
N PRO A 309 6.08 -11.38 -24.52
CA PRO A 309 4.82 -11.96 -24.03
C PRO A 309 4.01 -10.97 -23.17
N LYS A 310 4.68 -10.01 -22.52
CA LYS A 310 4.10 -8.95 -21.68
C LYS A 310 4.91 -7.68 -21.89
N LEU A 311 4.22 -6.52 -21.94
CA LEU A 311 4.86 -5.21 -21.92
C LEU A 311 5.25 -4.87 -20.46
N THR A 312 6.51 -4.47 -20.27
CA THR A 312 7.03 -4.02 -18.98
C THR A 312 7.93 -2.81 -19.23
N ALA A 313 7.38 -1.62 -19.03
CA ALA A 313 8.10 -0.38 -19.30
C ALA A 313 9.18 -0.12 -18.24
N SER A 314 10.21 0.64 -18.59
CA SER A 314 11.26 1.10 -17.68
C SER A 314 11.89 2.38 -18.21
N LEU A 315 12.81 2.97 -17.44
CA LEU A 315 13.53 4.20 -17.79
C LEU A 315 15.00 3.90 -18.12
N ALA A 316 15.65 4.80 -18.83
CA ALA A 316 17.09 4.73 -19.08
C ALA A 316 17.73 6.13 -19.07
N ALA A 317 18.98 6.20 -18.61
CA ALA A 317 19.80 7.41 -18.64
C ALA A 317 20.48 7.65 -20.02
N THR A 318 20.30 6.74 -20.96
CA THR A 318 20.93 6.78 -22.28
C THR A 318 19.91 6.67 -23.40
N GLN A 319 20.31 7.08 -24.60
CA GLN A 319 19.47 7.00 -25.80
C GLN A 319 20.24 6.32 -26.92
N ALA A 320 19.64 5.34 -27.57
CA ALA A 320 20.16 4.72 -28.78
C ALA A 320 20.00 5.65 -29.99
N ARG A 321 20.73 5.37 -31.05
CA ARG A 321 20.63 6.12 -32.29
C ARG A 321 19.31 5.87 -33.02
N GLN A 322 18.87 4.60 -33.05
CA GLN A 322 17.65 4.16 -33.74
C GLN A 322 16.52 3.86 -32.76
N PRO A 323 15.25 3.89 -33.22
CA PRO A 323 14.12 3.48 -32.40
C PRO A 323 14.20 1.98 -32.05
N ARG A 324 13.84 1.69 -30.81
CA ARG A 324 13.71 0.33 -30.27
C ARG A 324 12.35 0.20 -29.62
N LEU A 325 11.55 -0.74 -30.08
CA LEU A 325 10.19 -0.95 -29.59
C LEU A 325 10.05 -2.38 -29.05
N GLU A 326 9.22 -2.53 -28.03
CA GLU A 326 8.73 -3.82 -27.57
C GLU A 326 7.26 -3.93 -27.97
N VAL A 327 6.88 -5.04 -28.60
CA VAL A 327 5.54 -5.29 -29.13
C VAL A 327 5.01 -6.59 -28.55
N LEU A 328 3.76 -6.59 -28.11
CA LEU A 328 3.11 -7.83 -27.69
C LEU A 328 3.11 -8.81 -28.86
N ALA A 329 3.64 -10.01 -28.62
CA ALA A 329 3.68 -11.06 -29.62
C ALA A 329 2.27 -11.43 -30.16
N SER A 330 1.25 -11.32 -29.34
CA SER A 330 -0.16 -11.54 -29.71
C SER A 330 -0.74 -10.46 -30.62
N SER A 331 -0.18 -9.24 -30.59
CA SER A 331 -0.60 -8.11 -31.43
C SER A 331 0.26 -7.96 -32.67
N TRP A 332 1.33 -8.77 -32.82
CA TRP A 332 2.23 -8.70 -33.95
C TRP A 332 1.72 -9.54 -35.13
N HIS A 333 1.52 -8.88 -36.26
CA HIS A 333 1.18 -9.54 -37.53
C HIS A 333 2.28 -9.26 -38.53
N PRO A 334 2.96 -10.29 -39.09
CA PRO A 334 4.04 -10.12 -40.05
C PRO A 334 3.49 -9.49 -41.32
N ASN A 335 4.00 -8.32 -41.69
CA ASN A 335 3.51 -7.50 -42.78
C ASN A 335 4.63 -6.97 -43.66
N ASN A 336 4.26 -6.45 -44.84
CA ASN A 336 5.23 -6.01 -45.86
C ASN A 336 5.92 -4.67 -45.55
N LEU A 337 5.30 -3.79 -44.75
CA LEU A 337 5.85 -2.48 -44.43
C LEU A 337 5.47 -2.07 -43.01
N ILE A 338 6.44 -1.53 -42.28
CA ILE A 338 6.28 -0.97 -40.95
C ILE A 338 6.40 0.55 -41.05
N HIS A 339 5.36 1.24 -40.60
CA HIS A 339 5.37 2.68 -40.44
C HIS A 339 5.48 3.02 -38.97
N LEU A 340 6.53 3.74 -38.58
CA LEU A 340 6.78 4.10 -37.19
C LEU A 340 7.17 5.57 -36.99
N SER A 341 6.79 6.12 -35.86
CA SER A 341 7.28 7.39 -35.34
C SER A 341 7.48 7.26 -33.83
N VAL A 342 8.62 7.73 -33.36
CA VAL A 342 8.98 7.74 -31.94
C VAL A 342 9.57 9.10 -31.63
N ASP A 343 8.90 9.91 -30.82
CA ASP A 343 9.45 11.17 -30.33
C ASP A 343 10.19 10.87 -29.01
N ALA A 344 11.45 10.47 -29.15
CA ALA A 344 12.33 10.21 -28.02
C ALA A 344 13.24 11.41 -27.76
N GLN A 345 13.37 11.83 -26.50
CA GLN A 345 14.15 12.98 -26.06
C GLN A 345 14.98 12.64 -24.84
N LEU A 346 16.30 12.57 -25.00
CA LEU A 346 17.21 12.46 -23.88
C LEU A 346 17.32 13.79 -23.15
N ARG A 347 16.81 13.85 -21.94
CA ARG A 347 16.88 15.01 -21.04
C ARG A 347 18.15 14.89 -20.19
N ARG A 348 19.12 15.75 -20.44
CA ARG A 348 20.35 15.81 -19.64
C ARG A 348 20.16 16.70 -18.44
N ALA A 349 20.76 16.28 -17.30
CA ALA A 349 20.72 17.01 -16.05
C ALA A 349 19.31 17.52 -15.67
N TYR A 350 18.30 16.68 -15.88
CA TYR A 350 16.93 17.03 -15.54
C TYR A 350 16.82 17.24 -14.01
N PRO A 351 16.41 18.44 -13.55
CA PRO A 351 16.30 18.71 -12.13
C PRO A 351 15.15 17.95 -11.50
N THR A 352 15.39 17.31 -10.39
CA THR A 352 14.38 16.60 -9.58
C THR A 352 14.72 16.72 -8.10
N GLN A 353 14.02 16.01 -7.22
CA GLN A 353 14.20 16.12 -5.78
C GLN A 353 13.78 14.89 -5.00
N ASN A 354 14.41 14.67 -3.84
CA ASN A 354 13.84 13.92 -2.74
C ASN A 354 13.05 14.85 -1.82
N LEU A 355 12.09 14.30 -1.07
CA LEU A 355 11.41 15.01 0.01
C LEU A 355 11.76 14.36 1.35
N ALA A 356 12.06 15.17 2.35
CA ALA A 356 12.51 14.69 3.65
C ALA A 356 11.88 15.47 4.81
N ALA A 357 11.23 14.74 5.71
CA ALA A 357 10.58 15.28 6.91
C ALA A 357 10.93 14.47 8.14
N VAL A 358 10.69 15.02 9.34
CA VAL A 358 10.97 14.33 10.60
C VAL A 358 9.96 14.67 11.68
N VAL A 359 9.64 13.67 12.50
CA VAL A 359 9.07 13.83 13.84
C VAL A 359 10.18 13.61 14.84
N ARG A 360 10.51 14.62 15.64
CA ARG A 360 11.61 14.55 16.63
C ARG A 360 11.24 13.64 17.79
N GLY A 361 12.17 12.76 18.14
CA GLY A 361 12.06 11.86 19.28
C GLY A 361 11.96 12.57 20.62
N SER A 362 11.28 11.96 21.56
CA SER A 362 11.11 12.49 22.92
C SER A 362 12.27 12.16 23.87
N ALA A 363 13.01 11.07 23.60
CA ALA A 363 14.06 10.57 24.47
C ALA A 363 15.45 10.59 23.83
N GLN A 364 15.56 10.29 22.53
CA GLN A 364 16.80 10.25 21.77
C GLN A 364 16.62 10.92 20.40
N PRO A 365 16.50 12.25 20.34
CA PRO A 365 16.20 13.00 19.12
C PRO A 365 17.30 12.90 18.04
N ASP A 366 18.53 12.52 18.43
CA ASP A 366 19.67 12.35 17.52
C ASP A 366 19.84 10.93 16.98
N SER A 367 18.96 9.99 17.35
CA SER A 367 18.88 8.64 16.79
C SER A 367 17.64 8.55 15.91
N PHE A 368 17.79 7.95 14.72
CA PHE A 368 16.74 7.96 13.71
C PHE A 368 16.26 6.56 13.37
N LEU A 369 14.97 6.44 13.23
CA LEU A 369 14.30 5.38 12.46
C LEU A 369 13.87 6.03 11.15
N VAL A 370 14.01 5.33 10.03
CA VAL A 370 13.67 5.88 8.71
C VAL A 370 12.55 5.05 8.09
N ILE A 371 11.56 5.75 7.57
CA ILE A 371 10.52 5.17 6.70
C ILE A 371 10.69 5.81 5.34
N SER A 372 10.84 4.98 4.30
CA SER A 372 10.99 5.48 2.93
C SER A 372 9.99 4.85 1.96
N ALA A 373 9.71 5.58 0.89
CA ALA A 373 8.98 5.13 -0.28
C ALA A 373 9.38 6.02 -1.46
N HIS A 374 9.45 5.49 -2.68
CA HIS A 374 9.60 6.37 -3.84
C HIS A 374 8.26 6.90 -4.31
N TYR A 375 8.25 8.12 -4.85
CA TYR A 375 7.03 8.76 -5.32
C TYR A 375 6.99 8.97 -6.84
N ASP A 376 8.13 8.84 -7.51
CA ASP A 376 8.19 8.86 -8.98
C ASP A 376 7.63 7.55 -9.56
N HIS A 377 7.38 7.56 -10.87
CA HIS A 377 7.04 6.37 -11.65
C HIS A 377 7.36 6.63 -13.12
N LEU A 378 6.99 5.73 -14.00
CA LEU A 378 7.42 5.68 -15.40
C LEU A 378 6.96 6.87 -16.27
N GLY A 379 5.98 7.63 -15.82
CA GLY A 379 5.52 8.84 -16.51
C GLY A 379 4.61 8.58 -17.69
N MET A 380 4.88 9.27 -18.81
CA MET A 380 4.08 9.19 -20.02
C MET A 380 4.90 8.59 -21.18
N MET A 381 4.19 7.90 -22.05
CA MET A 381 4.68 7.43 -23.34
C MET A 381 3.78 7.95 -24.44
N GLY A 382 4.24 8.97 -25.15
CA GLY A 382 3.41 9.76 -26.05
C GLY A 382 2.54 10.79 -25.32
N SER A 383 1.65 11.44 -26.06
CA SER A 383 0.84 12.55 -25.53
C SER A 383 -0.36 12.11 -24.68
N LYS A 384 -0.77 10.84 -24.77
CA LYS A 384 -2.03 10.35 -24.17
C LYS A 384 -1.84 9.21 -23.19
N THR A 385 -0.87 8.33 -23.41
CA THR A 385 -0.63 7.16 -22.56
C THR A 385 0.20 7.55 -21.34
N TYR A 386 -0.21 7.15 -20.17
CA TYR A 386 0.54 7.31 -18.93
C TYR A 386 0.49 6.01 -18.11
N PHE A 387 1.49 5.82 -17.30
CA PHE A 387 1.62 4.69 -16.37
C PHE A 387 1.13 5.15 -15.00
N PRO A 388 0.00 4.64 -14.48
CA PRO A 388 -0.60 5.18 -13.26
C PRO A 388 0.23 4.91 -12.00
N GLY A 389 0.84 3.72 -11.89
CA GLY A 389 1.65 3.34 -10.75
C GLY A 389 0.87 3.38 -9.43
N ALA A 390 -0.28 2.73 -9.37
CA ALA A 390 -1.11 2.75 -8.18
C ALA A 390 -0.53 1.86 -7.07
N ASN A 391 -0.10 0.64 -7.43
CA ASN A 391 0.65 -0.22 -6.54
C ASN A 391 2.10 0.26 -6.44
N ASP A 392 2.68 0.60 -7.58
CA ASP A 392 4.06 1.03 -7.76
C ASP A 392 4.16 2.56 -8.01
N ASN A 393 4.46 3.41 -7.03
CA ASN A 393 4.46 3.10 -5.62
C ASN A 393 3.58 4.11 -4.86
N ALA A 394 2.41 4.45 -5.46
CA ALA A 394 1.45 5.32 -4.75
C ALA A 394 0.94 4.64 -3.46
N SER A 395 0.92 3.29 -3.42
CA SER A 395 0.48 2.52 -2.25
C SER A 395 1.47 2.63 -1.08
N GLY A 396 2.77 2.49 -1.32
CA GLY A 396 3.80 2.67 -0.30
C GLY A 396 3.87 4.10 0.21
N VAL A 397 3.74 5.09 -0.69
CA VAL A 397 3.61 6.51 -0.30
C VAL A 397 2.39 6.74 0.58
N ALA A 398 1.25 6.14 0.25
CA ALA A 398 0.04 6.26 1.07
C ALA A 398 0.25 5.69 2.48
N LEU A 399 0.91 4.52 2.61
CA LEU A 399 1.20 3.92 3.90
C LEU A 399 2.21 4.74 4.69
N LEU A 400 3.26 5.28 4.06
CA LEU A 400 4.20 6.20 4.68
C LEU A 400 3.48 7.43 5.26
N LEU A 401 2.54 8.04 4.51
CA LEU A 401 1.77 9.20 4.98
C LEU A 401 0.81 8.85 6.13
N GLU A 402 0.27 7.64 6.19
CA GLU A 402 -0.54 7.17 7.33
C GLU A 402 0.34 6.99 8.59
N LEU A 403 1.55 6.45 8.46
CA LEU A 403 2.53 6.37 9.56
C LEU A 403 2.98 7.77 9.99
N ALA A 404 3.20 8.68 9.04
CA ALA A 404 3.54 10.08 9.34
C ALA A 404 2.41 10.77 10.14
N ALA A 405 1.15 10.55 9.75
CA ALA A 405 -0.01 11.07 10.47
C ALA A 405 -0.15 10.46 11.88
N HIS A 406 0.29 9.23 12.08
CA HIS A 406 0.33 8.59 13.39
C HIS A 406 1.36 9.25 14.30
N TYR A 407 2.62 9.33 13.87
CA TYR A 407 3.72 9.85 14.68
C TYR A 407 3.67 11.38 14.86
N ALA A 408 2.97 12.12 14.00
CA ALA A 408 2.73 13.55 14.15
C ALA A 408 1.84 13.91 15.36
N ARG A 409 1.08 12.96 15.88
CA ARG A 409 0.23 13.20 17.06
C ARG A 409 1.06 13.25 18.33
N PRO A 410 0.87 14.23 19.23
CA PRO A 410 1.65 14.35 20.46
C PRO A 410 1.66 13.10 21.33
N GLU A 411 0.52 12.41 21.41
CA GLU A 411 0.33 11.17 22.20
C GLU A 411 1.11 9.97 21.65
N ASN A 412 1.46 9.99 20.35
CA ASN A 412 2.19 8.93 19.66
C ASN A 412 3.66 9.31 19.41
N ARG A 413 4.15 10.34 20.09
CA ARG A 413 5.52 10.84 19.88
C ARG A 413 6.54 9.75 20.17
N PRO A 414 7.38 9.36 19.20
CA PRO A 414 8.32 8.24 19.36
C PRO A 414 9.45 8.59 20.30
N ALA A 415 10.15 7.55 20.85
CA ALA A 415 11.35 7.77 21.65
C ALA A 415 12.53 8.25 20.81
N TYR A 416 12.75 7.65 19.63
CA TYR A 416 13.71 8.08 18.61
C TYR A 416 13.04 8.98 17.59
N SER A 417 13.82 9.83 16.90
CA SER A 417 13.28 10.57 15.74
C SER A 417 12.86 9.62 14.64
N VAL A 418 11.72 9.90 14.00
CA VAL A 418 11.28 9.16 12.81
C VAL A 418 11.38 10.07 11.60
N ALA A 419 12.29 9.74 10.68
CA ALA A 419 12.46 10.44 9.42
C ALA A 419 11.61 9.77 8.33
N PHE A 420 10.92 10.59 7.54
CA PHE A 420 10.09 10.20 6.41
C PHE A 420 10.78 10.67 5.14
N LEU A 421 11.25 9.73 4.32
CA LEU A 421 11.97 10.00 3.08
C LEU A 421 11.12 9.55 1.90
N LEU A 422 10.80 10.50 1.01
CA LEU A 422 10.09 10.24 -0.21
C LEU A 422 11.08 10.44 -1.36
N PHE A 423 11.54 9.34 -1.96
CA PHE A 423 12.57 9.38 -2.99
C PHE A 423 11.98 9.65 -4.36
N GLY A 424 12.67 10.49 -5.13
CA GLY A 424 12.48 10.61 -6.57
C GLY A 424 13.52 9.79 -7.32
N ALA A 425 13.24 9.47 -8.57
CA ALA A 425 14.15 8.78 -9.48
C ALA A 425 14.61 7.38 -9.00
N GLU A 426 13.76 6.67 -8.30
CA GLU A 426 13.93 5.25 -8.01
C GLU A 426 13.90 4.45 -9.31
N GLU A 427 12.90 4.68 -10.15
CA GLU A 427 12.65 4.03 -11.44
C GLU A 427 13.75 4.30 -12.48
N ALA A 428 14.54 5.34 -12.26
CA ALA A 428 15.72 5.65 -13.07
C ALA A 428 17.01 4.97 -12.58
N GLY A 429 16.90 4.02 -11.64
CA GLY A 429 18.00 3.23 -11.09
C GLY A 429 18.46 3.68 -9.72
N LEU A 430 17.54 3.89 -8.78
CA LEU A 430 17.79 4.24 -7.37
C LEU A 430 18.57 5.55 -7.21
N VAL A 431 18.39 6.52 -8.15
CA VAL A 431 19.22 7.73 -8.19
C VAL A 431 19.00 8.60 -6.96
N GLY A 432 17.74 8.78 -6.53
CA GLY A 432 17.40 9.63 -5.40
C GLY A 432 17.91 9.11 -4.06
N SER A 433 17.74 7.82 -3.78
CA SER A 433 18.26 7.19 -2.56
C SER A 433 19.77 7.11 -2.54
N SER A 434 20.41 6.85 -3.70
CA SER A 434 21.87 6.90 -3.86
C SER A 434 22.42 8.31 -3.60
N TYR A 435 21.74 9.35 -4.12
CA TYR A 435 22.09 10.74 -3.87
C TYR A 435 21.96 11.10 -2.38
N PHE A 436 20.87 10.63 -1.72
CA PHE A 436 20.69 10.85 -0.28
C PHE A 436 21.82 10.23 0.54
N VAL A 437 22.23 9.00 0.22
CA VAL A 437 23.32 8.31 0.93
C VAL A 437 24.65 9.04 0.76
N GLN A 438 24.91 9.63 -0.42
CA GLN A 438 26.11 10.44 -0.68
C GLN A 438 26.05 11.83 -0.03
N HIS A 439 24.86 12.40 0.14
CA HIS A 439 24.59 13.73 0.69
C HIS A 439 23.54 13.66 1.81
N PRO A 440 23.81 12.95 2.92
CA PRO A 440 22.78 12.60 3.89
C PRO A 440 22.31 13.81 4.70
N LEU A 441 20.99 13.99 4.79
CA LEU A 441 20.36 15.03 5.63
C LEU A 441 20.35 14.65 7.12
N VAL A 442 20.58 13.38 7.44
CA VAL A 442 20.79 12.86 8.79
C VAL A 442 22.01 11.94 8.76
N PRO A 443 22.89 11.95 9.77
CA PRO A 443 24.09 11.11 9.76
C PRO A 443 23.76 9.63 9.64
N LEU A 444 24.26 8.92 8.64
CA LEU A 444 23.95 7.51 8.39
C LEU A 444 24.20 6.62 9.63
N PRO A 445 25.29 6.79 10.43
CA PRO A 445 25.51 5.99 11.64
C PRO A 445 24.49 6.23 12.75
N ARG A 446 23.69 7.30 12.66
CA ARG A 446 22.59 7.60 13.60
C ARG A 446 21.28 6.95 13.18
N ILE A 447 21.19 6.39 11.98
CA ILE A 447 20.02 5.61 11.53
C ILE A 447 20.11 4.22 12.12
N LYS A 448 19.18 3.90 13.01
CA LYS A 448 19.11 2.59 13.70
C LYS A 448 18.51 1.52 12.83
N PHE A 449 17.50 1.88 12.04
CA PHE A 449 16.86 1.01 11.08
C PHE A 449 16.13 1.82 10.00
N LEU A 450 16.14 1.32 8.77
CA LEU A 450 15.34 1.83 7.66
C LEU A 450 14.31 0.79 7.22
N LEU A 451 13.05 1.20 7.10
CA LEU A 451 11.99 0.41 6.50
C LEU A 451 11.52 1.07 5.21
N ASN A 452 11.85 0.47 4.09
CA ASN A 452 11.41 0.89 2.77
C ASN A 452 10.09 0.21 2.40
N LEU A 453 9.13 1.01 1.97
CA LEU A 453 7.75 0.64 1.69
C LEU A 453 7.48 0.76 0.20
N ASP A 454 7.22 -0.38 -0.46
CA ASP A 454 7.02 -0.40 -1.90
C ASP A 454 6.07 -1.55 -2.26
N LEU A 455 5.12 -1.31 -3.20
CA LEU A 455 4.12 -2.30 -3.62
C LEU A 455 3.22 -2.81 -2.48
N LEU A 456 2.49 -1.91 -1.79
CA LEU A 456 1.67 -2.25 -0.61
C LEU A 456 0.16 -2.22 -0.86
N GLY A 457 -0.27 -2.23 -2.12
CA GLY A 457 -1.69 -2.16 -2.51
C GLY A 457 -2.47 -3.49 -2.49
N THR A 458 -1.81 -4.61 -2.17
CA THR A 458 -2.37 -5.97 -2.14
C THR A 458 -2.20 -6.60 -0.76
N GLY A 459 -1.97 -7.91 -0.64
CA GLY A 459 -1.59 -8.54 0.62
C GLY A 459 -2.36 -9.80 0.97
N GLU A 460 -3.12 -10.35 0.03
CA GLU A 460 -3.90 -11.58 0.19
C GLU A 460 -3.03 -12.78 0.57
N GLU A 461 -1.78 -12.81 0.12
CA GLU A 461 -0.80 -13.86 0.40
C GLU A 461 0.25 -13.44 1.46
N GLY A 462 0.10 -12.26 2.06
CA GLY A 462 1.06 -11.71 3.03
C GLY A 462 2.09 -10.78 2.41
N ALA A 463 3.32 -10.78 2.95
CA ALA A 463 4.40 -9.91 2.49
C ALA A 463 5.75 -10.61 2.36
N THR A 464 6.61 -10.05 1.54
CA THR A 464 8.02 -10.40 1.45
C THR A 464 8.89 -9.26 2.00
N VAL A 465 9.96 -9.63 2.70
CA VAL A 465 10.92 -8.70 3.29
C VAL A 465 12.30 -8.98 2.71
N VAL A 466 12.77 -8.09 1.83
CA VAL A 466 14.14 -8.13 1.30
C VAL A 466 15.10 -7.74 2.43
N ASN A 467 16.27 -8.33 2.45
CA ASN A 467 17.24 -8.32 3.55
C ASN A 467 16.77 -9.03 4.84
N GLY A 468 15.60 -9.67 4.84
CA GLY A 468 15.15 -10.45 5.98
C GLY A 468 16.11 -11.58 6.36
N ARG A 469 16.85 -12.13 5.39
CA ARG A 469 17.91 -13.12 5.63
C ARG A 469 19.26 -12.49 6.00
N VAL A 470 19.43 -11.18 5.82
CA VAL A 470 20.65 -10.45 6.21
C VAL A 470 20.54 -10.01 7.66
N TYR A 471 19.41 -9.44 8.03
CA TYR A 471 19.13 -8.95 9.39
C TYR A 471 18.16 -9.89 10.12
N GLU A 472 18.58 -11.15 10.32
CA GLU A 472 17.72 -12.22 10.84
C GLU A 472 17.10 -11.90 12.22
N ALA A 473 17.84 -11.24 13.11
CA ALA A 473 17.31 -10.87 14.42
C ALA A 473 16.13 -9.90 14.31
N ALA A 474 16.24 -8.89 13.44
CA ALA A 474 15.18 -7.94 13.16
C ALA A 474 14.00 -8.62 12.46
N PHE A 475 14.28 -9.57 11.53
CA PHE A 475 13.22 -10.32 10.87
C PHE A 475 12.47 -11.25 11.83
N ARG A 476 13.16 -11.92 12.77
CA ARG A 476 12.49 -12.70 13.83
C ARG A 476 11.59 -11.83 14.70
N GLN A 477 12.03 -10.60 15.05
CA GLN A 477 11.19 -9.65 15.77
C GLN A 477 9.96 -9.24 14.97
N LEU A 478 10.13 -8.93 13.68
CA LEU A 478 9.02 -8.61 12.77
C LEU A 478 8.01 -9.76 12.67
N THR A 479 8.50 -11.01 12.57
CA THR A 479 7.66 -12.20 12.51
C THR A 479 6.92 -12.42 13.83
N ALA A 480 7.58 -12.26 14.97
CA ALA A 480 6.93 -12.39 16.28
C ALA A 480 5.80 -11.36 16.49
N LEU A 481 5.99 -10.13 16.01
CA LEU A 481 4.94 -9.10 16.00
C LEU A 481 3.78 -9.49 15.09
N ASN A 482 4.09 -9.99 13.89
CA ASN A 482 3.08 -10.47 12.97
C ASN A 482 2.24 -11.61 13.55
N ASP A 483 2.89 -12.59 14.18
CA ASP A 483 2.23 -13.76 14.76
C ASP A 483 1.36 -13.39 15.98
N ALA A 484 1.85 -12.44 16.82
CA ALA A 484 1.11 -11.95 17.97
C ALA A 484 -0.16 -11.18 17.60
N HIS A 485 -0.14 -10.44 16.51
CA HIS A 485 -1.23 -9.56 16.10
C HIS A 485 -1.96 -10.01 14.84
N ARG A 486 -1.45 -11.03 14.14
CA ARG A 486 -2.01 -11.55 12.88
C ARG A 486 -2.22 -10.47 11.82
N TYR A 487 -1.23 -9.57 11.69
CA TYR A 487 -1.29 -8.45 10.76
C TYR A 487 -1.42 -8.89 9.30
N LEU A 488 -0.59 -9.85 8.89
CA LEU A 488 -0.54 -10.38 7.54
C LEU A 488 -0.56 -11.92 7.58
N PRO A 489 -1.13 -12.58 6.56
CA PRO A 489 -1.23 -14.04 6.52
C PRO A 489 0.13 -14.74 6.64
N ARG A 490 1.18 -14.17 6.01
CA ARG A 490 2.52 -14.76 5.99
C ARG A 490 3.59 -13.69 5.75
N LEU A 491 4.74 -13.84 6.42
CA LEU A 491 5.97 -13.11 6.08
C LEU A 491 7.00 -14.06 5.49
N THR A 492 7.68 -13.62 4.42
CA THR A 492 8.73 -14.38 3.75
C THR A 492 10.02 -13.57 3.75
N ALA A 493 11.10 -14.12 4.32
CA ALA A 493 12.42 -13.51 4.25
C ALA A 493 13.07 -13.76 2.88
N ARG A 494 13.65 -12.71 2.30
CA ARG A 494 14.47 -12.74 1.10
C ARG A 494 15.91 -12.30 1.42
N GLY A 495 16.88 -12.75 0.64
CA GLY A 495 18.26 -12.28 0.68
C GLY A 495 18.40 -10.85 0.12
N PRO A 496 19.66 -10.35 -0.02
CA PRO A 496 19.91 -9.01 -0.55
C PRO A 496 19.50 -8.92 -2.03
N ALA A 497 19.00 -7.76 -2.43
CA ALA A 497 18.67 -7.44 -3.83
C ALA A 497 18.71 -5.93 -4.05
N ALA A 498 19.32 -5.49 -5.16
CA ALA A 498 19.37 -4.08 -5.58
C ALA A 498 18.09 -3.72 -6.37
N ASN A 499 16.93 -3.77 -5.71
CA ASN A 499 15.63 -3.67 -6.38
C ASN A 499 14.64 -2.70 -5.73
N SER A 500 15.08 -1.87 -4.80
CA SER A 500 14.38 -0.68 -4.30
C SER A 500 15.30 0.14 -3.39
N ASP A 501 14.84 1.29 -2.88
CA ASP A 501 15.61 2.33 -2.19
C ASP A 501 16.31 1.94 -0.88
N HIS A 502 16.01 0.77 -0.32
CA HIS A 502 16.74 0.22 0.84
C HIS A 502 18.19 -0.14 0.49
N PHE A 503 18.46 -0.43 -0.80
CA PHE A 503 19.73 -1.01 -1.23
C PHE A 503 20.93 -0.06 -1.00
N PRO A 504 20.93 1.21 -1.43
CA PRO A 504 22.07 2.12 -1.18
C PRO A 504 22.36 2.31 0.31
N PHE A 505 21.34 2.30 1.16
CA PHE A 505 21.51 2.39 2.62
C PHE A 505 22.14 1.13 3.19
N SER A 506 21.70 -0.04 2.75
CA SER A 506 22.26 -1.33 3.17
C SER A 506 23.72 -1.46 2.79
N GLU A 507 24.09 -1.04 1.57
CA GLU A 507 25.49 -1.00 1.10
C GLU A 507 26.35 -0.02 1.93
N ALA A 508 25.75 1.07 2.43
CA ALA A 508 26.41 2.04 3.32
C ALA A 508 26.41 1.59 4.80
N GLY A 509 26.01 0.35 5.11
CA GLY A 509 26.04 -0.24 6.45
C GLY A 509 24.85 0.14 7.35
N VAL A 510 23.79 0.75 6.82
CA VAL A 510 22.55 1.01 7.54
C VAL A 510 21.66 -0.23 7.50
N PRO A 511 21.22 -0.78 8.65
CA PRO A 511 20.25 -1.86 8.66
C PRO A 511 18.95 -1.45 7.97
N ALA A 512 18.57 -2.18 6.92
CA ALA A 512 17.44 -1.81 6.08
C ALA A 512 16.63 -3.01 5.61
N PHE A 513 15.29 -2.89 5.70
CA PHE A 513 14.35 -3.78 5.03
C PHE A 513 13.65 -3.07 3.88
N PHE A 514 13.34 -3.84 2.84
CA PHE A 514 12.32 -3.51 1.87
C PHE A 514 11.15 -4.48 2.03
N MET A 515 9.98 -3.95 2.33
CA MET A 515 8.75 -4.71 2.51
C MET A 515 7.78 -4.44 1.37
N TYR A 516 7.29 -5.51 0.73
CA TYR A 516 6.23 -5.48 -0.27
C TYR A 516 5.20 -6.57 -0.02
N THR A 517 3.92 -6.29 -0.34
CA THR A 517 2.83 -7.25 -0.20
C THR A 517 2.74 -8.18 -1.40
N ARG A 518 2.03 -9.31 -1.23
CA ARG A 518 1.87 -10.38 -2.22
C ARG A 518 0.41 -10.73 -2.42
N GLY A 519 0.11 -11.24 -3.60
CA GLY A 519 -1.25 -11.60 -4.05
C GLY A 519 -1.90 -10.46 -4.83
N GLY A 520 -3.14 -10.66 -5.27
CA GLY A 520 -3.94 -9.66 -5.97
C GLY A 520 -3.44 -9.29 -7.36
N SER A 521 -3.34 -7.99 -7.63
CA SER A 521 -2.96 -7.46 -8.95
C SER A 521 -1.57 -7.89 -9.40
N LEU A 522 -1.47 -8.35 -10.66
CA LEU A 522 -0.21 -8.67 -11.35
C LEU A 522 0.27 -7.53 -12.27
N ALA A 523 -0.43 -6.39 -12.26
CA ALA A 523 -0.01 -5.22 -13.00
C ALA A 523 1.26 -4.65 -12.37
N TYR A 524 2.32 -4.56 -13.16
CA TYR A 524 3.63 -4.04 -12.77
C TYR A 524 4.28 -3.41 -13.97
N HIS A 525 4.66 -2.16 -13.87
CA HIS A 525 5.27 -1.37 -14.94
C HIS A 525 4.42 -1.35 -16.24
N ASP A 526 3.10 -1.36 -16.09
CA ASP A 526 2.15 -1.31 -17.19
C ASP A 526 0.98 -0.32 -16.92
N VAL A 527 0.19 -0.04 -17.94
CA VAL A 527 -0.93 0.92 -17.87
C VAL A 527 -2.12 0.43 -17.04
N ASN A 528 -2.10 -0.81 -16.56
CA ASN A 528 -3.16 -1.44 -15.78
C ASN A 528 -2.88 -1.39 -14.27
N ASP A 529 -1.72 -0.87 -13.83
CA ASP A 529 -1.47 -0.59 -12.41
C ASP A 529 -2.30 0.62 -11.96
N ARG A 530 -3.59 0.38 -11.76
CA ARG A 530 -4.62 1.39 -11.46
C ARG A 530 -5.20 1.20 -10.07
N PRO A 531 -5.71 2.25 -9.42
CA PRO A 531 -6.33 2.16 -8.10
C PRO A 531 -7.44 1.11 -8.00
N ALA A 532 -8.23 0.93 -9.06
CA ALA A 532 -9.31 -0.05 -9.12
C ALA A 532 -8.82 -1.52 -9.09
N ALA A 533 -7.55 -1.77 -9.42
CA ALA A 533 -6.95 -3.10 -9.37
C ALA A 533 -6.43 -3.48 -7.96
N LEU A 534 -6.46 -2.54 -7.01
CA LEU A 534 -5.90 -2.74 -5.67
C LEU A 534 -6.99 -3.10 -4.66
N SER A 535 -6.84 -4.24 -4.01
CA SER A 535 -7.74 -4.69 -2.94
C SER A 535 -7.50 -3.95 -1.63
N LEU A 536 -6.25 -3.53 -1.36
CA LEU A 536 -5.76 -3.04 -0.07
C LEU A 536 -5.95 -4.06 1.09
N ALA A 537 -6.08 -5.34 0.77
CA ALA A 537 -6.37 -6.38 1.76
C ALA A 537 -5.33 -6.45 2.89
N GLY A 538 -4.03 -6.29 2.55
CA GLY A 538 -2.94 -6.28 3.52
C GLY A 538 -2.57 -4.90 4.06
N PHE A 539 -3.19 -3.81 3.61
CA PHE A 539 -2.72 -2.45 3.89
C PHE A 539 -2.77 -2.10 5.39
N ALA A 540 -3.89 -2.39 6.05
CA ALA A 540 -4.01 -2.14 7.49
C ALA A 540 -3.07 -3.01 8.31
N GLY A 541 -2.86 -4.27 7.90
CA GLY A 541 -1.91 -5.18 8.53
C GLY A 541 -0.47 -4.71 8.33
N ALA A 542 -0.07 -4.33 7.12
CA ALA A 542 1.25 -3.78 6.83
C ALA A 542 1.54 -2.50 7.63
N TYR A 543 0.54 -1.62 7.78
CA TYR A 543 0.64 -0.43 8.63
C TYR A 543 0.88 -0.79 10.10
N GLY A 544 0.06 -1.68 10.67
CA GLY A 544 0.22 -2.10 12.08
C GLY A 544 1.58 -2.76 12.32
N LEU A 545 2.00 -3.63 11.42
CA LEU A 545 3.29 -4.32 11.49
C LEU A 545 4.47 -3.35 11.39
N ALA A 546 4.43 -2.41 10.44
CA ALA A 546 5.48 -1.40 10.27
C ALA A 546 5.60 -0.50 11.50
N ARG A 547 4.48 -0.01 12.03
CA ARG A 547 4.43 0.81 13.24
C ARG A 547 5.02 0.09 14.44
N ASP A 548 4.48 -1.10 14.78
CA ASP A 548 4.91 -1.85 15.96
C ASP A 548 6.38 -2.30 15.86
N PHE A 549 6.83 -2.61 14.64
CA PHE A 549 8.25 -2.92 14.40
C PHE A 549 9.15 -1.71 14.65
N LEU A 550 8.79 -0.55 14.15
CA LEU A 550 9.58 0.69 14.35
C LEU A 550 9.57 1.11 15.83
N ASP A 551 8.43 1.02 16.50
CA ASP A 551 8.32 1.29 17.93
C ASP A 551 9.22 0.35 18.74
N ALA A 552 9.28 -0.92 18.37
CA ALA A 552 10.14 -1.92 19.00
C ALA A 552 11.65 -1.67 18.72
N GLN A 553 12.01 -1.19 17.52
CA GLN A 553 13.38 -0.77 17.21
C GLN A 553 13.80 0.50 17.96
N GLY A 554 12.85 1.39 18.27
CA GLY A 554 13.04 2.61 19.03
C GLY A 554 12.92 2.43 20.56
N ALA A 555 12.55 1.24 21.05
CA ALA A 555 12.44 0.99 22.48
C ALA A 555 13.82 1.05 23.16
N ARG A 556 13.89 1.67 24.34
CA ARG A 556 15.10 1.61 25.16
C ARG A 556 15.38 0.15 25.52
N PRO A 557 16.66 -0.34 25.44
CA PRO A 557 17.01 -1.60 26.07
C PRO A 557 16.56 -1.56 27.53
N ALA A 558 15.90 -2.60 27.99
CA ALA A 558 15.58 -2.72 29.42
C ALA A 558 16.89 -2.54 30.22
N PRO A 559 16.90 -1.78 31.34
CA PRO A 559 18.08 -1.65 32.16
C PRO A 559 18.52 -3.07 32.55
N ILE A 560 19.77 -3.40 32.24
CA ILE A 560 20.40 -4.66 32.69
C ILE A 560 20.25 -4.65 34.20
N LYS A 561 19.39 -5.51 34.76
CA LYS A 561 19.40 -5.79 36.20
C LYS A 561 20.75 -6.40 36.49
N ASN A 562 21.67 -5.61 37.06
CA ASN A 562 22.88 -6.16 37.63
C ASN A 562 22.43 -7.23 38.63
N PRO A 563 22.90 -8.47 38.51
CA PRO A 563 22.68 -9.43 39.54
C PRO A 563 23.26 -8.81 40.81
N SER A 564 22.40 -8.67 41.81
CA SER A 564 22.73 -8.15 43.13
C SER A 564 24.05 -8.78 43.63
N ARG A 565 24.99 -7.89 44.04
CA ARG A 565 26.15 -8.28 44.83
C ARG A 565 25.72 -8.94 46.13
#